data_d9648aad998d4663a68e2d7c56ab5ff6
#
_entry.id   d9648aad998d4663a68e2d7c56ab5ff6
#
_cell.length_a   1.000
_cell.length_b   1.000
_cell.length_c   1.000
_cell.angle_alpha   90.00
_cell.angle_beta   90.00
_cell.angle_gamma   90.00
#
_symmetry.space_group_name_H-M   'P 1'
#
loop_
_entity.id
_entity.type
_entity.pdbx_description
1 polymer ?
#
loop_
_entity_poly.entity_id
_entity_poly.type
_entity_poly.pdbx_seq_one_letter_code
_entity_poly.pdbx_strand_id
1 'polypeptide(L)'
;MLILTAKDIEKCYTMKAAIAADKQALKIYTQGNSDVPLRINFDMQKGQCLFMPAHIKGSDIVGIKIVSVFPNNPKLGKPSVPAQVLMLDPQTGEVCAMLDGTFVTQLRTGAVQGAATDLLARKDASRAVLIGTGGQAVSQLEAMLTVRPLTDVAIFDIDFQKAKQFTIDMKHHFSHFSTNLYFSQNLDEEISQADIITSVTTSKVVTFNGDKVKPGTHINGIGAYTPHMHEIPEVIVKNANIRVLDTKEGVLAEAGDIIDPIKQKLVSKNDFLELGDLVQNPMLCRQNDQQITLFKTVGTAVLDVYIGYDIYLKAKEKGIGTYL
;
A
#
# COMPACT_ATOMS: atom_id res chain seq x y z
N MET A 1 17.31 23.86 -2.68
CA MET A 1 16.29 22.79 -2.56
C MET A 1 16.51 21.77 -3.67
N LEU A 2 16.57 20.44 -3.35
CA LEU A 2 16.70 19.38 -4.35
C LEU A 2 15.32 18.99 -4.89
N ILE A 3 15.15 18.96 -6.23
CA ILE A 3 13.92 18.47 -6.88
C ILE A 3 14.17 17.09 -7.46
N LEU A 4 13.27 16.14 -7.14
CA LEU A 4 13.31 14.77 -7.59
C LEU A 4 12.02 14.41 -8.36
N THR A 5 12.17 14.18 -9.66
CA THR A 5 11.09 13.65 -10.51
C THR A 5 10.91 12.15 -10.29
N ALA A 6 9.81 11.57 -10.78
CA ALA A 6 9.60 10.11 -10.77
C ALA A 6 10.79 9.35 -11.37
N LYS A 7 11.29 9.81 -12.54
CA LYS A 7 12.45 9.22 -13.21
C LYS A 7 13.74 9.29 -12.40
N ASP A 8 13.92 10.32 -11.59
CA ASP A 8 15.09 10.44 -10.70
C ASP A 8 14.99 9.46 -9.55
N ILE A 9 13.79 9.30 -8.99
CA ILE A 9 13.53 8.35 -7.91
C ILE A 9 13.74 6.91 -8.40
N GLU A 10 13.23 6.53 -9.57
CA GLU A 10 13.43 5.21 -10.18
C GLU A 10 14.91 4.83 -10.33
N LYS A 11 15.78 5.81 -10.64
CA LYS A 11 17.23 5.57 -10.79
C LYS A 11 17.94 5.26 -9.47
N CYS A 12 17.41 5.73 -8.34
CA CYS A 12 18.10 5.62 -7.05
C CYS A 12 17.37 4.75 -6.02
N TYR A 13 16.12 4.38 -6.26
CA TYR A 13 15.31 3.70 -5.26
C TYR A 13 14.54 2.51 -5.84
N THR A 14 14.51 1.38 -5.12
CA THR A 14 13.87 0.14 -5.57
C THR A 14 12.71 -0.23 -4.65
N MET A 15 11.78 -1.05 -5.14
CA MET A 15 10.69 -1.62 -4.33
C MET A 15 11.22 -2.35 -3.09
N LYS A 16 12.30 -3.12 -3.21
CA LYS A 16 12.94 -3.81 -2.08
C LYS A 16 13.40 -2.84 -0.99
N ALA A 17 14.01 -1.71 -1.38
CA ALA A 17 14.42 -0.67 -0.44
C ALA A 17 13.21 0.01 0.21
N ALA A 18 12.16 0.28 -0.57
CA ALA A 18 10.91 0.86 -0.08
C ALA A 18 10.22 -0.05 0.96
N ILE A 19 10.17 -1.35 0.72
CA ILE A 19 9.61 -2.33 1.68
C ILE A 19 10.39 -2.33 3.01
N ALA A 20 11.71 -2.24 2.95
CA ALA A 20 12.54 -2.15 4.15
C ALA A 20 12.31 -0.82 4.90
N ALA A 21 12.17 0.28 4.18
CA ALA A 21 11.89 1.60 4.72
C ALA A 21 10.50 1.65 5.40
N ASP A 22 9.46 1.09 4.77
CA ASP A 22 8.12 1.04 5.35
C ASP A 22 8.04 0.19 6.62
N LYS A 23 8.75 -0.94 6.66
CA LYS A 23 8.89 -1.73 7.89
C LYS A 23 9.49 -0.89 9.01
N GLN A 24 10.54 -0.14 8.72
CA GLN A 24 11.20 0.71 9.71
C GLN A 24 10.31 1.89 10.14
N ALA A 25 9.62 2.54 9.19
CA ALA A 25 8.69 3.63 9.47
C ALA A 25 7.57 3.20 10.42
N LEU A 26 6.94 2.05 10.15
CA LEU A 26 5.87 1.53 10.99
C LEU A 26 6.35 1.03 12.35
N LYS A 27 7.56 0.45 12.42
CA LYS A 27 8.20 0.14 13.69
C LYS A 27 8.38 1.39 14.54
N ILE A 28 8.88 2.48 13.98
CA ILE A 28 9.06 3.77 14.66
C ILE A 28 7.69 4.30 15.14
N TYR A 29 6.67 4.20 14.29
CA TYR A 29 5.30 4.63 14.62
C TYR A 29 4.75 3.88 15.84
N THR A 30 4.78 2.55 15.84
CA THR A 30 4.23 1.73 16.94
C THR A 30 5.04 1.87 18.24
N GLN A 31 6.30 2.30 18.16
CA GLN A 31 7.11 2.65 19.34
C GLN A 31 6.78 4.02 19.92
N GLY A 32 5.88 4.81 19.32
CA GLY A 32 5.57 6.18 19.74
C GLY A 32 6.68 7.19 19.43
N ASN A 33 7.63 6.83 18.57
CA ASN A 33 8.77 7.65 18.17
C ASN A 33 8.49 8.52 16.94
N SER A 34 7.22 8.86 16.71
CA SER A 34 6.82 9.80 15.66
C SER A 34 5.57 10.58 16.09
N ASP A 35 5.42 11.78 15.55
CA ASP A 35 4.20 12.57 15.63
C ASP A 35 3.56 12.57 14.26
N VAL A 36 2.41 11.92 14.14
CA VAL A 36 1.72 11.70 12.86
C VAL A 36 0.24 12.00 13.06
N PRO A 37 -0.17 13.27 12.98
CA PRO A 37 -1.58 13.62 13.09
C PRO A 37 -2.38 13.01 11.94
N LEU A 38 -3.66 12.71 12.18
CA LEU A 38 -4.59 12.33 11.13
C LEU A 38 -4.58 13.41 10.03
N ARG A 39 -4.74 12.96 8.79
CA ARG A 39 -4.73 13.84 7.62
C ARG A 39 -5.79 14.92 7.73
N ILE A 40 -5.41 16.15 7.35
CA ILE A 40 -6.36 17.25 7.20
C ILE A 40 -6.95 17.13 5.79
N ASN A 41 -8.28 17.04 5.71
CA ASN A 41 -9.00 16.92 4.45
C ASN A 41 -9.81 18.19 4.17
N PHE A 42 -9.70 18.70 2.93
CA PHE A 42 -10.56 19.75 2.40
C PHE A 42 -11.33 19.22 1.20
N ASP A 43 -12.65 19.13 1.34
CA ASP A 43 -13.53 18.78 0.24
C ASP A 43 -13.66 19.95 -0.74
N MET A 44 -13.55 19.67 -2.02
CA MET A 44 -13.67 20.61 -3.12
C MET A 44 -14.76 20.15 -4.08
N GLN A 45 -15.28 21.05 -4.93
CA GLN A 45 -16.37 20.71 -5.88
C GLN A 45 -16.07 19.52 -6.81
N LYS A 46 -14.79 19.31 -7.17
CA LYS A 46 -14.37 18.28 -8.14
C LYS A 46 -13.50 17.18 -7.54
N GLY A 47 -13.18 17.26 -6.26
CA GLY A 47 -12.28 16.34 -5.58
C GLY A 47 -12.00 16.75 -4.16
N GLN A 48 -10.91 16.28 -3.60
CA GLN A 48 -10.46 16.61 -2.24
C GLN A 48 -8.96 16.84 -2.21
N CYS A 49 -8.49 17.66 -1.26
CA CYS A 49 -7.07 17.87 -0.97
C CYS A 49 -6.78 17.41 0.45
N LEU A 50 -5.68 16.68 0.62
CA LEU A 50 -5.24 16.15 1.90
C LEU A 50 -3.83 16.64 2.22
N PHE A 51 -3.62 17.02 3.47
CA PHE A 51 -2.33 17.44 4.01
C PHE A 51 -1.90 16.45 5.08
N MET A 52 -0.77 15.82 4.87
CA MET A 52 -0.31 14.66 5.63
C MET A 52 1.10 14.92 6.17
N PRO A 53 1.25 15.67 7.28
CA PRO A 53 2.54 15.91 7.90
C PRO A 53 2.97 14.73 8.77
N ALA A 54 4.29 14.57 8.96
CA ALA A 54 4.86 13.69 9.96
C ALA A 54 6.21 14.21 10.45
N HIS A 55 6.49 13.94 11.72
CA HIS A 55 7.78 14.14 12.36
C HIS A 55 8.26 12.82 12.97
N ILE A 56 9.49 12.44 12.69
CA ILE A 56 10.14 11.23 13.22
C ILE A 56 11.17 11.68 14.26
N LYS A 57 10.84 11.40 15.54
CA LYS A 57 11.66 11.77 16.68
C LYS A 57 13.02 11.06 16.65
N GLY A 58 14.02 11.69 17.22
CA GLY A 58 15.36 11.12 17.35
C GLY A 58 16.24 11.23 16.10
N SER A 59 15.64 11.21 14.90
CA SER A 59 16.33 11.50 13.64
C SER A 59 15.95 12.87 13.07
N ASP A 60 15.03 13.59 13.72
CA ASP A 60 14.51 14.89 13.34
C ASP A 60 14.06 14.99 11.86
N ILE A 61 13.52 13.88 11.33
CA ILE A 61 12.99 13.86 9.97
C ILE A 61 11.60 14.50 10.01
N VAL A 62 11.45 15.60 9.29
CA VAL A 62 10.17 16.31 9.17
C VAL A 62 9.81 16.46 7.70
N GLY A 63 8.54 16.25 7.39
CA GLY A 63 8.04 16.44 6.04
C GLY A 63 6.52 16.47 5.98
N ILE A 64 6.03 16.75 4.79
CA ILE A 64 4.60 16.75 4.50
C ILE A 64 4.34 16.23 3.10
N LYS A 65 3.35 15.35 2.96
CA LYS A 65 2.75 15.08 1.66
C LYS A 65 1.50 15.94 1.48
N ILE A 66 1.46 16.65 0.36
CA ILE A 66 0.27 17.34 -0.16
C ILE A 66 -0.25 16.46 -1.29
N VAL A 67 -1.45 15.91 -1.15
CA VAL A 67 -2.05 15.00 -2.12
C VAL A 67 -3.50 15.38 -2.38
N SER A 68 -3.95 15.23 -3.61
CA SER A 68 -5.33 15.48 -4.00
C SER A 68 -5.94 14.24 -4.65
N VAL A 69 -7.26 14.06 -4.52
CA VAL A 69 -8.01 13.02 -5.21
C VAL A 69 -9.03 13.68 -6.13
N PHE A 70 -8.77 13.62 -7.42
CA PHE A 70 -9.60 14.19 -8.49
C PHE A 70 -9.97 13.09 -9.48
N PRO A 71 -11.08 12.36 -9.30
CA PRO A 71 -11.44 11.17 -10.07
C PRO A 71 -11.55 11.40 -11.59
N ASN A 72 -11.85 12.63 -12.01
CA ASN A 72 -12.01 12.98 -13.43
C ASN A 72 -10.70 13.42 -14.12
N ASN A 73 -9.59 13.55 -13.39
CA ASN A 73 -8.30 13.94 -13.97
C ASN A 73 -7.81 13.03 -15.11
N PRO A 74 -8.03 11.70 -15.10
CA PRO A 74 -7.64 10.84 -16.22
C PRO A 74 -8.26 11.27 -17.57
N LYS A 75 -9.46 11.82 -17.56
CA LYS A 75 -10.10 12.38 -18.77
C LYS A 75 -9.37 13.61 -19.33
N LEU A 76 -8.51 14.24 -18.51
CA LEU A 76 -7.68 15.39 -18.87
C LEU A 76 -6.21 15.00 -19.08
N GLY A 77 -5.89 13.70 -19.13
CA GLY A 77 -4.51 13.20 -19.22
C GLY A 77 -3.66 13.47 -17.98
N LYS A 78 -4.29 13.65 -16.81
CA LYS A 78 -3.61 13.93 -15.53
C LYS A 78 -3.83 12.78 -14.54
N PRO A 79 -2.91 12.58 -13.57
CA PRO A 79 -3.11 11.60 -12.50
C PRO A 79 -4.39 11.87 -11.71
N SER A 80 -5.13 10.83 -11.34
CA SER A 80 -6.29 10.95 -10.45
C SER A 80 -5.88 11.34 -9.02
N VAL A 81 -4.63 11.06 -8.64
CA VAL A 81 -4.05 11.31 -7.31
C VAL A 81 -2.72 12.08 -7.46
N PRO A 82 -2.75 13.36 -7.89
CA PRO A 82 -1.53 14.16 -7.95
C PRO A 82 -1.04 14.50 -6.54
N ALA A 83 0.29 14.42 -6.32
CA ALA A 83 0.88 14.69 -5.03
C ALA A 83 2.30 15.26 -5.12
N GLN A 84 2.72 15.95 -4.05
CA GLN A 84 4.09 16.35 -3.78
C GLN A 84 4.48 15.98 -2.35
N VAL A 85 5.74 15.58 -2.15
CA VAL A 85 6.31 15.39 -0.82
C VAL A 85 7.38 16.45 -0.61
N LEU A 86 7.28 17.20 0.48
CA LEU A 86 8.25 18.21 0.88
C LEU A 86 9.00 17.71 2.12
N MET A 87 10.32 17.83 2.11
CA MET A 87 11.18 17.51 3.24
C MET A 87 11.80 18.80 3.79
N LEU A 88 11.88 18.89 5.10
CA LEU A 88 12.48 20.04 5.80
C LEU A 88 13.88 19.66 6.30
N ASP A 89 14.79 20.62 6.23
CA ASP A 89 16.10 20.52 6.89
C ASP A 89 15.90 20.73 8.40
N PRO A 90 16.28 19.78 9.24
CA PRO A 90 16.03 19.88 10.68
C PRO A 90 16.88 20.94 11.39
N GLN A 91 17.95 21.44 10.76
CA GLN A 91 18.82 22.46 11.34
C GLN A 91 18.34 23.87 11.06
N THR A 92 17.73 24.07 9.90
CA THR A 92 17.35 25.42 9.43
C THR A 92 15.83 25.62 9.33
N GLY A 93 15.04 24.52 9.25
CA GLY A 93 13.62 24.56 8.98
C GLY A 93 13.26 24.88 7.52
N GLU A 94 14.25 25.04 6.65
CA GLU A 94 14.02 25.32 5.23
C GLU A 94 13.56 24.04 4.50
N VAL A 95 12.77 24.20 3.42
CA VAL A 95 12.44 23.07 2.53
C VAL A 95 13.70 22.67 1.78
N CYS A 96 14.25 21.52 2.11
CA CYS A 96 15.49 20.98 1.53
C CYS A 96 15.27 20.12 0.29
N ALA A 97 14.08 19.46 0.18
CA ALA A 97 13.75 18.67 -1.00
C ALA A 97 12.25 18.72 -1.34
N MET A 98 11.96 18.57 -2.64
CA MET A 98 10.62 18.35 -3.19
C MET A 98 10.66 17.11 -4.11
N LEU A 99 9.82 16.11 -3.81
CA LEU A 99 9.74 14.86 -4.54
C LEU A 99 8.41 14.74 -5.30
N ASP A 100 8.41 14.05 -6.45
CA ASP A 100 7.19 13.61 -7.10
C ASP A 100 6.37 12.72 -6.14
N GLY A 101 5.40 13.34 -5.48
CA GLY A 101 4.59 12.67 -4.47
C GLY A 101 3.62 11.64 -5.06
N THR A 102 3.26 11.76 -6.34
CA THR A 102 2.44 10.77 -7.04
C THR A 102 3.19 9.44 -7.11
N PHE A 103 4.44 9.48 -7.55
CA PHE A 103 5.31 8.31 -7.61
C PHE A 103 5.64 7.76 -6.21
N VAL A 104 6.02 8.64 -5.26
CA VAL A 104 6.25 8.23 -3.86
C VAL A 104 5.03 7.55 -3.26
N THR A 105 3.82 8.08 -3.51
CA THR A 105 2.56 7.48 -3.02
C THR A 105 2.33 6.09 -3.62
N GLN A 106 2.58 5.89 -4.91
CA GLN A 106 2.47 4.56 -5.54
C GLN A 106 3.49 3.60 -4.93
N LEU A 107 4.74 4.00 -4.89
CA LEU A 107 5.86 3.20 -4.38
C LEU A 107 5.64 2.76 -2.92
N ARG A 108 5.34 3.70 -1.98
CA ARG A 108 5.14 3.38 -0.57
C ARG A 108 3.86 2.57 -0.32
N THR A 109 2.83 2.74 -1.17
CA THR A 109 1.60 1.94 -1.02
C THR A 109 1.82 0.48 -1.45
N GLY A 110 2.61 0.25 -2.50
CA GLY A 110 3.09 -1.08 -2.85
C GLY A 110 4.01 -1.64 -1.78
N ALA A 111 4.92 -0.83 -1.27
CA ALA A 111 5.91 -1.24 -0.28
C ALA A 111 5.29 -1.68 1.05
N VAL A 112 4.26 -0.99 1.56
CA VAL A 112 3.58 -1.38 2.81
C VAL A 112 2.82 -2.70 2.64
N GLN A 113 2.19 -2.92 1.48
CA GLN A 113 1.60 -4.21 1.13
C GLN A 113 2.68 -5.30 1.02
N GLY A 114 3.82 -5.00 0.37
CA GLY A 114 4.96 -5.90 0.29
C GLY A 114 5.52 -6.25 1.67
N ALA A 115 5.60 -5.27 2.59
CA ALA A 115 6.02 -5.50 3.98
C ALA A 115 5.07 -6.45 4.72
N ALA A 116 3.75 -6.24 4.57
CA ALA A 116 2.74 -7.13 5.15
C ALA A 116 2.81 -8.55 4.54
N THR A 117 2.88 -8.62 3.21
CA THR A 117 3.00 -9.90 2.48
C THR A 117 4.26 -10.66 2.88
N ASP A 118 5.39 -9.98 3.07
CA ASP A 118 6.64 -10.65 3.50
C ASP A 118 6.54 -11.24 4.91
N LEU A 119 5.81 -10.60 5.81
CA LEU A 119 5.63 -11.07 7.19
C LEU A 119 4.52 -12.11 7.33
N LEU A 120 3.46 -12.03 6.51
CA LEU A 120 2.20 -12.73 6.73
C LEU A 120 1.89 -13.82 5.69
N ALA A 121 2.35 -13.71 4.43
CA ALA A 121 2.15 -14.76 3.45
C ALA A 121 3.08 -15.95 3.72
N ARG A 122 2.65 -17.16 3.33
CA ARG A 122 3.51 -18.34 3.34
C ARG A 122 4.78 -18.08 2.53
N LYS A 123 5.89 -18.66 2.92
CA LYS A 123 7.17 -18.47 2.21
C LYS A 123 7.19 -19.14 0.85
N ASP A 124 6.43 -20.21 0.68
CA ASP A 124 6.25 -21.00 -0.54
C ASP A 124 5.06 -20.52 -1.39
N ALA A 125 4.43 -19.39 -1.04
CA ALA A 125 3.33 -18.81 -1.82
C ALA A 125 3.76 -18.59 -3.26
N SER A 126 3.04 -19.18 -4.21
CA SER A 126 3.39 -19.21 -5.64
C SER A 126 2.29 -18.68 -6.55
N ARG A 127 1.04 -18.59 -6.08
CA ARG A 127 -0.11 -18.09 -6.87
C ARG A 127 -0.71 -16.87 -6.22
N ALA A 128 -0.86 -15.79 -6.98
CA ALA A 128 -1.47 -14.57 -6.50
C ALA A 128 -2.62 -14.09 -7.40
N VAL A 129 -3.54 -13.33 -6.82
CA VAL A 129 -4.60 -12.61 -7.54
C VAL A 129 -4.49 -11.13 -7.23
N LEU A 130 -4.45 -10.31 -8.29
CA LEU A 130 -4.54 -8.86 -8.21
C LEU A 130 -5.92 -8.41 -8.71
N ILE A 131 -6.71 -7.78 -7.84
CA ILE A 131 -8.06 -7.27 -8.14
C ILE A 131 -8.00 -5.76 -8.24
N GLY A 132 -8.29 -5.24 -9.43
CA GLY A 132 -8.21 -3.83 -9.77
C GLY A 132 -6.92 -3.47 -10.52
N THR A 133 -7.06 -2.69 -11.60
CA THR A 133 -5.97 -2.25 -12.48
C THR A 133 -5.86 -0.73 -12.54
N GLY A 134 -6.13 -0.09 -11.41
CA GLY A 134 -6.03 1.36 -11.23
C GLY A 134 -4.59 1.87 -11.03
N GLY A 135 -4.45 3.14 -10.69
CA GLY A 135 -3.15 3.81 -10.57
C GLY A 135 -2.19 3.23 -9.52
N GLN A 136 -2.69 2.44 -8.55
CA GLN A 136 -1.87 1.78 -7.54
C GLN A 136 -1.48 0.34 -7.93
N ALA A 137 -2.11 -0.24 -8.95
CA ALA A 137 -1.97 -1.67 -9.26
C ALA A 137 -0.55 -2.10 -9.64
N VAL A 138 0.18 -1.25 -10.35
CA VAL A 138 1.56 -1.54 -10.79
C VAL A 138 2.47 -1.80 -9.59
N SER A 139 2.47 -0.91 -8.60
CA SER A 139 3.31 -1.02 -7.41
C SER A 139 2.88 -2.18 -6.49
N GLN A 140 1.57 -2.52 -6.46
CA GLN A 140 1.10 -3.71 -5.73
C GLN A 140 1.62 -4.99 -6.37
N LEU A 141 1.57 -5.08 -7.69
CA LEU A 141 2.13 -6.22 -8.43
C LEU A 141 3.63 -6.35 -8.20
N GLU A 142 4.39 -5.25 -8.37
CA GLU A 142 5.83 -5.22 -8.13
C GLU A 142 6.20 -5.69 -6.72
N ALA A 143 5.45 -5.23 -5.71
CA ALA A 143 5.71 -5.61 -4.33
C ALA A 143 5.50 -7.11 -4.09
N MET A 144 4.42 -7.71 -4.61
CA MET A 144 4.18 -9.16 -4.51
C MET A 144 5.30 -9.96 -5.20
N LEU A 145 5.70 -9.56 -6.41
CA LEU A 145 6.79 -10.18 -7.17
C LEU A 145 8.15 -10.05 -6.46
N THR A 146 8.36 -8.95 -5.72
CA THR A 146 9.61 -8.70 -4.99
C THR A 146 9.75 -9.60 -3.76
N VAL A 147 8.65 -9.94 -3.08
CA VAL A 147 8.72 -10.63 -1.77
C VAL A 147 8.39 -12.11 -1.81
N ARG A 148 7.82 -12.62 -2.92
CA ARG A 148 7.48 -14.05 -3.07
C ARG A 148 7.87 -14.57 -4.45
N PRO A 149 8.30 -15.85 -4.52
CA PRO A 149 8.66 -16.50 -5.78
C PRO A 149 7.39 -16.93 -6.54
N LEU A 150 6.58 -15.95 -6.96
CA LEU A 150 5.32 -16.22 -7.63
C LEU A 150 5.54 -16.84 -9.00
N THR A 151 4.89 -17.97 -9.27
CA THR A 151 4.85 -18.61 -10.58
C THR A 151 3.75 -18.02 -11.45
N ASP A 152 2.60 -17.70 -10.82
CA ASP A 152 1.41 -17.26 -11.52
C ASP A 152 0.75 -16.07 -10.78
N VAL A 153 0.35 -15.04 -11.54
CA VAL A 153 -0.49 -13.95 -11.03
C VAL A 153 -1.67 -13.75 -11.98
N ALA A 154 -2.87 -14.03 -11.48
CA ALA A 154 -4.12 -13.69 -12.15
C ALA A 154 -4.45 -12.21 -11.92
N ILE A 155 -4.76 -11.49 -12.99
CA ILE A 155 -5.14 -10.07 -12.95
C ILE A 155 -6.62 -9.96 -13.32
N PHE A 156 -7.38 -9.32 -12.45
CA PHE A 156 -8.82 -9.14 -12.61
C PHE A 156 -9.21 -7.67 -12.47
N ASP A 157 -10.10 -7.22 -13.32
CA ASP A 157 -10.83 -5.95 -13.19
C ASP A 157 -12.25 -6.18 -13.72
N ILE A 158 -13.24 -5.43 -13.22
CA ILE A 158 -14.60 -5.46 -13.75
C ILE A 158 -14.66 -5.03 -15.23
N ASP A 159 -13.71 -4.20 -15.66
CA ASP A 159 -13.43 -3.90 -17.06
C ASP A 159 -12.37 -4.89 -17.58
N PHE A 160 -12.83 -5.96 -18.22
CA PHE A 160 -11.96 -7.01 -18.76
C PHE A 160 -10.99 -6.51 -19.84
N GLN A 161 -11.37 -5.48 -20.60
CA GLN A 161 -10.46 -4.91 -21.62
C GLN A 161 -9.29 -4.19 -20.93
N LYS A 162 -9.60 -3.46 -19.86
CA LYS A 162 -8.60 -2.81 -19.04
C LYS A 162 -7.66 -3.82 -18.36
N ALA A 163 -8.22 -4.91 -17.79
CA ALA A 163 -7.41 -5.99 -17.21
C ALA A 163 -6.49 -6.64 -18.26
N LYS A 164 -6.99 -6.90 -19.45
CA LYS A 164 -6.21 -7.47 -20.55
C LYS A 164 -5.07 -6.55 -20.98
N GLN A 165 -5.36 -5.26 -21.18
CA GLN A 165 -4.33 -4.29 -21.56
C GLN A 165 -3.27 -4.14 -20.46
N PHE A 166 -3.70 -3.97 -19.21
CA PHE A 166 -2.80 -3.91 -18.07
C PHE A 166 -1.89 -5.15 -17.99
N THR A 167 -2.44 -6.34 -18.23
CA THR A 167 -1.65 -7.58 -18.23
C THR A 167 -0.56 -7.57 -19.32
N ILE A 168 -0.89 -7.09 -20.51
CA ILE A 168 0.08 -6.98 -21.62
C ILE A 168 1.21 -6.02 -21.24
N ASP A 169 0.86 -4.85 -20.71
CA ASP A 169 1.82 -3.81 -20.31
C ASP A 169 2.73 -4.33 -19.18
N MET A 170 2.17 -5.03 -18.20
CA MET A 170 2.92 -5.57 -17.06
C MET A 170 3.82 -6.74 -17.42
N LYS A 171 3.45 -7.59 -18.38
CA LYS A 171 4.34 -8.63 -18.93
C LYS A 171 5.62 -8.02 -19.51
N HIS A 172 5.50 -6.89 -20.20
CA HIS A 172 6.65 -6.20 -20.73
C HIS A 172 7.46 -5.52 -19.63
N HIS A 173 6.79 -4.79 -18.75
CA HIS A 173 7.42 -4.02 -17.68
C HIS A 173 8.19 -4.90 -16.68
N PHE A 174 7.59 -6.02 -16.28
CA PHE A 174 8.15 -6.98 -15.32
C PHE A 174 8.77 -8.22 -15.97
N SER A 175 9.24 -8.12 -17.21
CA SER A 175 9.84 -9.24 -17.97
C SER A 175 11.08 -9.87 -17.32
N HIS A 176 11.67 -9.19 -16.34
CA HIS A 176 12.81 -9.70 -15.58
C HIS A 176 12.39 -10.66 -14.43
N PHE A 177 11.10 -10.74 -14.09
CA PHE A 177 10.56 -11.78 -13.22
C PHE A 177 10.08 -12.96 -14.07
N SER A 178 10.36 -14.19 -13.62
CA SER A 178 9.94 -15.43 -14.32
C SER A 178 8.48 -15.82 -14.02
N THR A 179 7.63 -14.84 -13.73
CA THR A 179 6.24 -15.05 -13.34
C THR A 179 5.31 -14.98 -14.54
N ASN A 180 4.38 -15.92 -14.65
CA ASN A 180 3.31 -15.88 -15.65
C ASN A 180 2.21 -14.92 -15.18
N LEU A 181 2.12 -13.76 -15.82
CA LEU A 181 1.02 -12.80 -15.59
C LEU A 181 -0.09 -13.08 -16.61
N TYR A 182 -1.33 -13.22 -16.18
CA TYR A 182 -2.46 -13.43 -17.08
C TYR A 182 -3.72 -12.75 -16.55
N PHE A 183 -4.58 -12.29 -17.46
CA PHE A 183 -5.90 -11.79 -17.06
C PHE A 183 -6.88 -12.95 -16.94
N SER A 184 -7.78 -12.88 -15.96
CA SER A 184 -8.82 -13.87 -15.74
C SER A 184 -10.21 -13.22 -15.73
N GLN A 185 -11.20 -13.96 -16.23
CA GLN A 185 -12.63 -13.60 -16.15
C GLN A 185 -13.37 -14.40 -15.08
N ASN A 186 -12.75 -15.44 -14.55
CA ASN A 186 -13.33 -16.31 -13.52
C ASN A 186 -12.66 -16.07 -12.16
N LEU A 187 -13.06 -14.97 -11.51
CA LEU A 187 -12.45 -14.56 -10.24
C LEU A 187 -12.60 -15.62 -9.14
N ASP A 188 -13.76 -16.29 -9.05
CA ASP A 188 -14.00 -17.32 -8.01
C ASP A 188 -13.05 -18.50 -8.12
N GLU A 189 -12.72 -18.91 -9.32
CA GLU A 189 -11.74 -19.97 -9.56
C GLU A 189 -10.34 -19.54 -9.11
N GLU A 190 -9.92 -18.33 -9.49
CA GLU A 190 -8.61 -17.80 -9.12
C GLU A 190 -8.48 -17.62 -7.59
N ILE A 191 -9.52 -17.10 -6.93
CA ILE A 191 -9.56 -16.94 -5.47
C ILE A 191 -9.39 -18.30 -4.77
N SER A 192 -10.05 -19.35 -5.28
CA SER A 192 -9.99 -20.68 -4.66
C SER A 192 -8.59 -21.31 -4.68
N GLN A 193 -7.72 -20.85 -5.57
CA GLN A 193 -6.36 -21.34 -5.74
C GLN A 193 -5.28 -20.38 -5.22
N ALA A 194 -5.66 -19.15 -4.87
CA ALA A 194 -4.71 -18.10 -4.48
C ALA A 194 -4.03 -18.37 -3.14
N ASP A 195 -2.72 -18.10 -3.08
CA ASP A 195 -1.95 -18.01 -1.83
C ASP A 195 -1.92 -16.56 -1.34
N ILE A 196 -2.02 -15.60 -2.28
CA ILE A 196 -2.06 -14.17 -1.98
C ILE A 196 -3.20 -13.54 -2.79
N ILE A 197 -4.04 -12.74 -2.14
CA ILE A 197 -5.09 -11.93 -2.76
C ILE A 197 -4.81 -10.47 -2.42
N THR A 198 -4.66 -9.62 -3.44
CA THR A 198 -4.50 -8.17 -3.26
C THR A 198 -5.64 -7.45 -3.97
N SER A 199 -6.51 -6.78 -3.19
CA SER A 199 -7.56 -5.92 -3.71
C SER A 199 -7.14 -4.45 -3.61
N VAL A 200 -7.18 -3.74 -4.76
CA VAL A 200 -6.73 -2.36 -4.90
C VAL A 200 -7.70 -1.56 -5.77
N THR A 201 -8.94 -1.47 -5.32
CA THR A 201 -10.04 -0.85 -6.06
C THR A 201 -10.62 0.35 -5.32
N THR A 202 -11.51 1.07 -5.98
CA THR A 202 -12.35 2.11 -5.38
C THR A 202 -13.78 1.62 -5.16
N SER A 203 -13.96 0.31 -4.99
CA SER A 203 -15.27 -0.32 -4.87
C SER A 203 -16.02 0.13 -3.60
N LYS A 204 -17.35 0.14 -3.69
CA LYS A 204 -18.26 0.35 -2.55
C LYS A 204 -18.91 -0.95 -2.08
N VAL A 205 -18.55 -2.06 -2.71
CA VAL A 205 -19.02 -3.41 -2.39
C VAL A 205 -17.82 -4.35 -2.40
N VAL A 206 -17.93 -5.48 -1.69
CA VAL A 206 -16.89 -6.50 -1.64
C VAL A 206 -16.47 -6.95 -3.05
N THR A 207 -15.19 -7.18 -3.26
CA THR A 207 -14.62 -7.42 -4.59
C THR A 207 -14.49 -8.89 -4.96
N PHE A 208 -14.61 -9.80 -3.98
CA PHE A 208 -14.51 -11.24 -4.21
C PHE A 208 -15.36 -12.04 -3.21
N ASN A 209 -15.59 -13.30 -3.52
CA ASN A 209 -16.30 -14.22 -2.64
C ASN A 209 -15.37 -14.79 -1.56
N GLY A 210 -15.55 -14.36 -0.31
CA GLY A 210 -14.72 -14.80 0.82
C GLY A 210 -14.85 -16.29 1.16
N ASP A 211 -15.98 -16.93 0.84
CA ASP A 211 -16.20 -18.37 1.10
C ASP A 211 -15.34 -19.27 0.19
N LYS A 212 -14.78 -18.71 -0.88
CA LYS A 212 -13.86 -19.44 -1.78
C LYS A 212 -12.40 -19.38 -1.32
N VAL A 213 -12.08 -18.56 -0.32
CA VAL A 213 -10.70 -18.43 0.15
C VAL A 213 -10.24 -19.70 0.87
N LYS A 214 -9.16 -20.30 0.37
CA LYS A 214 -8.59 -21.51 0.96
C LYS A 214 -7.80 -21.21 2.24
N PRO A 215 -7.62 -22.20 3.15
CA PRO A 215 -6.68 -22.08 4.25
C PRO A 215 -5.26 -21.72 3.77
N GLY A 216 -4.54 -20.93 4.56
CA GLY A 216 -3.18 -20.51 4.26
C GLY A 216 -3.08 -19.24 3.40
N THR A 217 -4.17 -18.71 2.89
CA THR A 217 -4.17 -17.49 2.06
C THR A 217 -3.82 -16.25 2.89
N HIS A 218 -3.08 -15.34 2.28
CA HIS A 218 -2.84 -13.97 2.75
C HIS A 218 -3.66 -12.98 1.91
N ILE A 219 -4.39 -12.07 2.57
CA ILE A 219 -5.24 -11.09 1.91
C ILE A 219 -4.75 -9.67 2.22
N ASN A 220 -4.62 -8.83 1.19
CA ASN A 220 -4.31 -7.40 1.28
C ASN A 220 -5.51 -6.58 0.80
N GLY A 221 -6.06 -5.73 1.67
CA GLY A 221 -7.07 -4.72 1.34
C GLY A 221 -6.44 -3.33 1.26
N ILE A 222 -6.30 -2.80 0.04
CA ILE A 222 -5.48 -1.60 -0.21
C ILE A 222 -6.30 -0.40 -0.66
N GLY A 223 -7.34 -0.62 -1.47
CA GLY A 223 -8.00 0.47 -2.20
C GLY A 223 -9.07 1.21 -1.40
N ALA A 224 -9.78 0.54 -0.50
CA ALA A 224 -10.82 1.14 0.32
C ALA A 224 -10.21 1.96 1.48
N TYR A 225 -10.31 3.28 1.41
CA TYR A 225 -9.73 4.24 2.36
C TYR A 225 -10.75 5.26 2.89
N THR A 226 -12.05 5.01 2.67
CA THR A 226 -13.15 5.80 3.23
C THR A 226 -14.20 4.88 3.84
N PRO A 227 -15.05 5.38 4.77
CA PRO A 227 -16.10 4.58 5.41
C PRO A 227 -17.15 3.98 4.46
N HIS A 228 -17.24 4.50 3.23
CA HIS A 228 -18.21 4.04 2.22
C HIS A 228 -17.60 3.11 1.18
N MET A 229 -16.32 2.81 1.27
CA MET A 229 -15.62 1.89 0.39
C MET A 229 -15.46 0.53 1.05
N HIS A 230 -15.65 -0.54 0.26
CA HIS A 230 -15.56 -1.91 0.71
C HIS A 230 -14.89 -2.77 -0.37
N GLU A 231 -13.93 -3.56 0.02
CA GLU A 231 -13.23 -4.53 -0.83
C GLU A 231 -13.23 -5.92 -0.22
N ILE A 232 -13.10 -5.99 1.12
CA ILE A 232 -12.86 -7.23 1.84
C ILE A 232 -14.19 -7.80 2.36
N PRO A 233 -14.53 -9.06 2.03
CA PRO A 233 -15.71 -9.71 2.58
C PRO A 233 -15.67 -9.79 4.10
N GLU A 234 -16.80 -9.53 4.77
CA GLU A 234 -16.93 -9.58 6.23
C GLU A 234 -16.54 -10.96 6.80
N VAL A 235 -16.81 -12.04 6.05
CA VAL A 235 -16.40 -13.40 6.44
C VAL A 235 -14.89 -13.53 6.59
N ILE A 236 -14.10 -12.81 5.77
CA ILE A 236 -12.64 -12.76 5.90
C ILE A 236 -12.24 -11.97 7.14
N VAL A 237 -12.83 -10.79 7.35
CA VAL A 237 -12.54 -9.98 8.55
C VAL A 237 -12.86 -10.77 9.82
N LYS A 238 -13.97 -11.49 9.84
CA LYS A 238 -14.39 -12.33 10.96
C LYS A 238 -13.48 -13.53 11.20
N ASN A 239 -13.09 -14.26 10.13
CA ASN A 239 -12.48 -15.58 10.23
C ASN A 239 -10.96 -15.58 10.07
N ALA A 240 -10.33 -14.47 9.68
CA ALA A 240 -8.87 -14.39 9.61
C ALA A 240 -8.24 -14.69 10.98
N ASN A 241 -7.21 -15.53 11.00
CA ASN A 241 -6.49 -15.90 12.22
C ASN A 241 -5.60 -14.75 12.72
N ILE A 242 -5.06 -13.97 11.79
CA ILE A 242 -4.22 -12.80 12.09
C ILE A 242 -4.75 -11.62 11.28
N ARG A 243 -5.10 -10.53 11.97
CA ARG A 243 -5.62 -9.29 11.38
C ARG A 243 -4.65 -8.17 11.70
N VAL A 244 -4.13 -7.54 10.66
CA VAL A 244 -3.08 -6.52 10.78
C VAL A 244 -3.49 -5.26 10.05
N LEU A 245 -3.25 -4.13 10.67
CA LEU A 245 -3.48 -2.79 10.13
C LEU A 245 -2.13 -2.10 9.93
N ASP A 246 -2.06 -1.17 8.98
CA ASP A 246 -0.90 -0.27 8.91
C ASP A 246 -0.81 0.58 10.19
N THR A 247 -1.92 1.26 10.54
CA THR A 247 -2.11 1.94 11.82
C THR A 247 -3.54 1.75 12.30
N LYS A 248 -3.73 1.52 13.59
CA LYS A 248 -5.07 1.41 14.18
C LYS A 248 -5.83 2.73 14.08
N GLU A 249 -5.16 3.85 14.35
CA GLU A 249 -5.77 5.17 14.32
C GLU A 249 -6.38 5.48 12.96
N GLY A 250 -5.62 5.29 11.88
CA GLY A 250 -6.09 5.58 10.52
C GLY A 250 -7.18 4.60 10.06
N VAL A 251 -6.93 3.29 10.15
CA VAL A 251 -7.86 2.28 9.62
C VAL A 251 -9.19 2.27 10.37
N LEU A 252 -9.18 2.41 11.71
CA LEU A 252 -10.41 2.43 12.49
C LEU A 252 -11.24 3.72 12.31
N ALA A 253 -10.63 4.78 11.80
CA ALA A 253 -11.32 6.02 11.47
C ALA A 253 -11.88 6.03 10.02
N GLU A 254 -11.21 5.34 9.08
CA GLU A 254 -11.42 5.58 7.65
C GLU A 254 -11.86 4.35 6.84
N ALA A 255 -11.53 3.11 7.24
CA ALA A 255 -11.80 1.95 6.40
C ALA A 255 -13.16 1.31 6.66
N GLY A 256 -14.10 1.40 5.71
CA GLY A 256 -15.41 0.74 5.78
C GLY A 256 -15.29 -0.78 5.99
N ASP A 257 -14.32 -1.43 5.34
CA ASP A 257 -14.01 -2.85 5.50
C ASP A 257 -13.84 -3.30 6.95
N ILE A 258 -13.39 -2.42 7.85
CA ILE A 258 -13.11 -2.75 9.24
C ILE A 258 -14.14 -2.09 10.18
N ILE A 259 -14.56 -0.87 9.87
CA ILE A 259 -15.51 -0.11 10.70
C ILE A 259 -16.84 -0.85 10.81
N ASP A 260 -17.38 -1.36 9.71
CA ASP A 260 -18.69 -1.99 9.69
C ASP A 260 -18.73 -3.36 10.39
N PRO A 261 -17.79 -4.29 10.19
CA PRO A 261 -17.69 -5.49 11.01
C PRO A 261 -17.56 -5.23 12.53
N ILE A 262 -16.86 -4.16 12.92
CA ILE A 262 -16.79 -3.75 14.33
C ILE A 262 -18.15 -3.27 14.85
N LYS A 263 -18.86 -2.41 14.09
CA LYS A 263 -20.22 -1.95 14.44
C LYS A 263 -21.19 -3.12 14.55
N GLN A 264 -21.06 -4.11 13.69
CA GLN A 264 -21.87 -5.35 13.71
C GLN A 264 -21.44 -6.32 14.82
N LYS A 265 -20.39 -6.02 15.60
CA LYS A 265 -19.84 -6.87 16.67
C LYS A 265 -19.33 -8.24 16.16
N LEU A 266 -18.92 -8.33 14.92
CA LEU A 266 -18.27 -9.52 14.34
C LEU A 266 -16.82 -9.65 14.82
N VAL A 267 -16.18 -8.53 15.06
CA VAL A 267 -14.81 -8.39 15.63
C VAL A 267 -14.75 -7.18 16.55
N SER A 268 -13.74 -7.12 17.40
CA SER A 268 -13.44 -5.96 18.26
C SER A 268 -12.19 -5.22 17.80
N LYS A 269 -12.00 -3.98 18.23
CA LYS A 269 -10.78 -3.20 17.95
C LYS A 269 -9.51 -3.89 18.46
N ASN A 270 -9.62 -4.70 19.51
CA ASN A 270 -8.50 -5.40 20.13
C ASN A 270 -8.07 -6.65 19.33
N ASP A 271 -8.87 -7.10 18.36
CA ASP A 271 -8.56 -8.27 17.53
C ASP A 271 -7.55 -7.93 16.39
N PHE A 272 -7.13 -6.67 16.31
CA PHE A 272 -6.21 -6.18 15.29
C PHE A 272 -4.84 -5.84 15.89
N LEU A 273 -3.79 -6.24 15.18
CA LEU A 273 -2.41 -5.84 15.42
C LEU A 273 -2.01 -4.70 14.49
N GLU A 274 -0.94 -3.99 14.78
CA GLU A 274 -0.31 -3.06 13.85
C GLU A 274 0.88 -3.71 13.16
N LEU A 275 1.14 -3.35 11.90
CA LEU A 275 2.24 -3.97 11.14
C LEU A 275 3.60 -3.71 11.79
N GLY A 276 3.79 -2.57 12.44
CA GLY A 276 5.01 -2.26 13.19
C GLY A 276 5.24 -3.18 14.39
N ASP A 277 4.19 -3.71 15.02
CA ASP A 277 4.31 -4.72 16.09
C ASP A 277 4.91 -6.02 15.55
N LEU A 278 4.46 -6.45 14.36
CA LEU A 278 4.97 -7.65 13.73
C LEU A 278 6.44 -7.52 13.31
N VAL A 279 6.85 -6.32 12.88
CA VAL A 279 8.25 -6.03 12.55
C VAL A 279 9.14 -6.17 13.79
N GLN A 280 8.63 -5.80 14.96
CA GLN A 280 9.36 -5.88 16.23
C GLN A 280 9.33 -7.29 16.84
N ASN A 281 8.24 -8.02 16.66
CA ASN A 281 8.02 -9.33 17.26
C ASN A 281 7.56 -10.36 16.23
N PRO A 282 8.48 -11.15 15.65
CA PRO A 282 8.15 -12.20 14.68
C PRO A 282 7.19 -13.27 15.20
N MET A 283 7.01 -13.42 16.51
CA MET A 283 6.04 -14.34 17.09
C MET A 283 4.59 -13.94 16.84
N LEU A 284 4.32 -12.69 16.42
CA LEU A 284 3.01 -12.22 16.02
C LEU A 284 2.70 -12.50 14.55
N CYS A 285 3.69 -12.91 13.77
CA CYS A 285 3.51 -13.28 12.36
C CYS A 285 2.83 -14.64 12.22
N ARG A 286 2.63 -15.10 10.98
CA ARG A 286 2.11 -16.44 10.64
C ARG A 286 2.88 -17.53 11.37
N GLN A 287 2.16 -18.44 12.04
CA GLN A 287 2.74 -19.56 12.81
C GLN A 287 2.59 -20.92 12.12
N ASN A 288 1.66 -21.05 11.17
CA ASN A 288 1.47 -22.28 10.39
C ASN A 288 0.81 -21.99 9.02
N ASP A 289 0.85 -22.99 8.15
CA ASP A 289 0.42 -22.84 6.76
C ASP A 289 -1.12 -22.89 6.57
N GLN A 290 -1.89 -23.12 7.61
CA GLN A 290 -3.36 -23.14 7.54
C GLN A 290 -3.99 -21.79 7.91
N GLN A 291 -3.25 -20.91 8.56
CA GLN A 291 -3.77 -19.61 8.97
C GLN A 291 -4.13 -18.74 7.77
N ILE A 292 -5.32 -18.15 7.79
CA ILE A 292 -5.69 -17.05 6.91
C ILE A 292 -5.25 -15.74 7.58
N THR A 293 -4.55 -14.89 6.85
CA THR A 293 -4.04 -13.62 7.36
C THR A 293 -4.58 -12.44 6.55
N LEU A 294 -4.99 -11.39 7.22
CA LEU A 294 -5.54 -10.18 6.62
C LEU A 294 -4.67 -8.97 6.97
N PHE A 295 -4.32 -8.19 5.96
CA PHE A 295 -3.73 -6.88 6.10
C PHE A 295 -4.65 -5.81 5.50
N LYS A 296 -4.84 -4.69 6.23
CA LYS A 296 -5.59 -3.53 5.76
C LYS A 296 -4.78 -2.26 5.95
N THR A 297 -4.75 -1.43 4.91
CA THR A 297 -4.10 -0.11 4.96
C THR A 297 -5.02 0.98 4.41
N VAL A 298 -4.89 2.17 4.96
CA VAL A 298 -5.41 3.42 4.42
C VAL A 298 -4.27 4.42 4.13
N GLY A 299 -3.05 4.03 4.49
CA GLY A 299 -1.85 4.85 4.37
C GLY A 299 -1.73 5.90 5.48
N THR A 300 -0.51 6.17 5.87
CA THR A 300 -0.16 7.12 6.93
C THR A 300 1.03 7.97 6.50
N ALA A 301 1.10 9.22 6.99
CA ALA A 301 2.14 10.17 6.62
C ALA A 301 3.56 9.72 7.00
N VAL A 302 3.71 8.87 8.02
CA VAL A 302 5.04 8.35 8.41
C VAL A 302 5.71 7.59 7.28
N LEU A 303 4.94 6.84 6.47
CA LEU A 303 5.45 6.12 5.29
C LEU A 303 5.96 7.09 4.23
N ASP A 304 5.17 8.13 3.92
CA ASP A 304 5.52 9.12 2.90
C ASP A 304 6.77 9.91 3.28
N VAL A 305 6.87 10.31 4.54
CA VAL A 305 7.98 11.15 5.05
C VAL A 305 9.24 10.33 5.24
N TYR A 306 9.15 9.12 5.79
CA TYR A 306 10.32 8.25 5.98
C TYR A 306 10.94 7.84 4.64
N ILE A 307 10.12 7.34 3.71
CA ILE A 307 10.58 6.99 2.36
C ILE A 307 11.10 8.24 1.61
N GLY A 308 10.39 9.38 1.70
CA GLY A 308 10.82 10.62 1.07
C GLY A 308 12.21 11.04 1.52
N TYR A 309 12.52 10.90 2.80
CA TYR A 309 13.84 11.19 3.35
C TYR A 309 14.91 10.20 2.89
N ASP A 310 14.60 8.89 2.91
CA ASP A 310 15.56 7.87 2.44
C ASP A 310 15.88 8.03 0.94
N ILE A 311 14.86 8.36 0.12
CA ILE A 311 15.04 8.72 -1.29
C ILE A 311 15.93 9.97 -1.43
N TYR A 312 15.67 11.02 -0.65
CA TYR A 312 16.45 12.26 -0.66
C TYR A 312 17.94 11.98 -0.37
N LEU A 313 18.24 11.20 0.66
CA LEU A 313 19.62 10.86 1.01
C LEU A 313 20.31 10.07 -0.12
N LYS A 314 19.66 9.06 -0.67
CA LYS A 314 20.22 8.23 -1.77
C LYS A 314 20.40 9.02 -3.06
N ALA A 315 19.47 9.92 -3.37
CA ALA A 315 19.59 10.79 -4.53
C ALA A 315 20.77 11.77 -4.37
N LYS A 316 20.92 12.36 -3.18
CA LYS A 316 22.04 13.24 -2.85
C LYS A 316 23.39 12.52 -2.95
N GLU A 317 23.50 11.30 -2.39
CA GLU A 317 24.70 10.47 -2.48
C GLU A 317 25.10 10.16 -3.93
N LYS A 318 24.10 9.90 -4.80
CA LYS A 318 24.32 9.56 -6.22
C LYS A 318 24.40 10.79 -7.14
N GLY A 319 24.24 11.99 -6.63
CA GLY A 319 24.21 13.23 -7.44
C GLY A 319 23.04 13.27 -8.41
N ILE A 320 21.87 12.71 -8.02
CA ILE A 320 20.65 12.65 -8.84
C ILE A 320 19.69 13.76 -8.41
N GLY A 321 18.97 14.34 -9.39
CA GLY A 321 18.02 15.42 -9.20
C GLY A 321 18.53 16.77 -9.66
N THR A 322 17.71 17.80 -9.49
CA THR A 322 18.02 19.17 -9.90
C THR A 322 17.97 20.09 -8.68
N TYR A 323 19.01 20.89 -8.49
CA TYR A 323 19.01 21.94 -7.46
C TYR A 323 18.39 23.24 -8.00
N LEU A 324 17.44 23.81 -7.23
CA LEU A 324 16.94 25.18 -7.37
C LEU A 324 17.70 26.10 -6.44
#